data_d87511be6b7b872bff7de30cefe74924
#
_entry.id   d87511be6b7b872bff7de30cefe74924
#
_cell.length_a   1.000
_cell.length_b   1.000
_cell.length_c   1.000
_cell.angle_alpha   90.00
_cell.angle_beta   90.00
_cell.angle_gamma   90.00
#
_symmetry.space_group_name_H-M   'P 1'
#
loop_
_entity.id
_entity.type
_entity.pdbx_description
1 polymer ?
#
loop_
_entity_poly.entity_id
_entity_poly.type
_entity_poly.pdbx_seq_one_letter_code
_entity_poly.pdbx_strand_id
1 'polypeptide(L)'
;MSATPIVQLLTPVDHTTAKGAQKEVLDKALKQVGFIPNTYANMANAPAVLDTYLHGYGLFRNESGLKSAEQEVVFLAVSQVNDCKYCTAAHSMIADKVSGVPADVLKAIREHGPIPDPR
;
A
#
# COMPACT_ATOMS: atom_id res chain seq x y z
N MET A 1 -15.18 1.76 -14.88
CA MET A 1 -14.37 2.67 -15.70
C MET A 1 -12.90 2.50 -15.33
N SER A 2 -12.09 2.11 -16.28
CA SER A 2 -10.66 1.98 -16.01
C SER A 2 -10.02 3.37 -15.98
N ALA A 3 -9.25 3.64 -14.93
CA ALA A 3 -8.51 4.89 -14.85
C ALA A 3 -7.35 4.88 -15.85
N THR A 4 -7.11 6.00 -16.54
CA THR A 4 -5.92 6.16 -17.37
C THR A 4 -4.68 6.13 -16.47
N PRO A 5 -3.68 5.29 -16.75
CA PRO A 5 -2.46 5.27 -15.95
C PRO A 5 -1.78 6.64 -15.95
N ILE A 6 -1.34 7.09 -14.79
CA ILE A 6 -0.58 8.34 -14.65
C ILE A 6 0.74 8.23 -15.39
N VAL A 7 1.41 7.07 -15.26
CA VAL A 7 2.68 6.80 -15.96
C VAL A 7 2.36 6.06 -17.25
N GLN A 8 2.40 6.78 -18.37
CA GLN A 8 2.03 6.21 -19.68
C GLN A 8 3.24 5.82 -20.54
N LEU A 9 4.43 6.33 -20.20
CA LEU A 9 5.64 6.10 -20.99
C LEU A 9 6.52 4.98 -20.45
N LEU A 10 6.26 4.54 -19.21
CA LEU A 10 7.04 3.50 -18.56
C LEU A 10 6.15 2.31 -18.24
N THR A 11 6.61 1.13 -18.58
CA THR A 11 5.92 -0.10 -18.20
C THR A 11 6.35 -0.52 -16.80
N PRO A 12 5.49 -1.22 -16.05
CA PRO A 12 5.90 -1.83 -14.80
C PRO A 12 7.12 -2.73 -15.01
N VAL A 13 8.05 -2.70 -14.06
CA VAL A 13 9.24 -3.56 -14.12
C VAL A 13 8.84 -5.00 -13.83
N ASP A 14 9.24 -5.92 -14.71
CA ASP A 14 9.02 -7.36 -14.51
C ASP A 14 10.17 -7.91 -13.67
N HIS A 15 9.84 -8.44 -12.49
CA HIS A 15 10.81 -9.00 -11.56
C HIS A 15 11.62 -10.15 -12.19
N THR A 16 11.00 -10.94 -13.05
CA THR A 16 11.66 -12.10 -13.66
C THR A 16 12.77 -11.71 -14.64
N THR A 17 12.69 -10.52 -15.21
CA THR A 17 13.67 -10.00 -16.18
C THR A 17 14.49 -8.83 -15.65
N ALA A 18 14.16 -8.31 -14.47
CA ALA A 18 14.83 -7.17 -13.87
C ALA A 18 16.31 -7.46 -13.59
N LYS A 19 17.14 -6.42 -13.67
CA LYS A 19 18.59 -6.50 -13.45
C LYS A 19 19.06 -5.31 -12.62
N GLY A 20 20.23 -5.45 -11.99
CA GLY A 20 20.86 -4.36 -11.24
C GLY A 20 20.00 -3.84 -10.11
N ALA A 21 19.95 -2.51 -9.94
CA ALA A 21 19.24 -1.85 -8.85
C ALA A 21 17.73 -2.15 -8.85
N GLN A 22 17.13 -2.30 -10.03
CA GLN A 22 15.71 -2.66 -10.13
C GLN A 22 15.44 -4.05 -9.53
N LYS A 23 16.31 -5.01 -9.84
CA LYS A 23 16.18 -6.35 -9.27
C LYS A 23 16.40 -6.33 -7.77
N GLU A 24 17.41 -5.64 -7.30
CA GLU A 24 17.72 -5.56 -5.86
C GLU A 24 16.56 -5.01 -5.04
N VAL A 25 15.94 -3.93 -5.50
CA VAL A 25 14.83 -3.31 -4.77
C VAL A 25 13.56 -4.17 -4.85
N LEU A 26 13.32 -4.86 -5.97
CA LEU A 26 12.19 -5.79 -6.09
C LEU A 26 12.39 -7.03 -5.21
N ASP A 27 13.61 -7.52 -5.09
CA ASP A 27 13.94 -8.61 -4.16
C ASP A 27 13.68 -8.20 -2.70
N LYS A 28 14.03 -6.97 -2.33
CA LYS A 28 13.67 -6.41 -1.01
C LYS A 28 12.17 -6.38 -0.80
N ALA A 29 11.42 -5.89 -1.78
CA ALA A 29 9.97 -5.81 -1.70
C ALA A 29 9.36 -7.20 -1.51
N LEU A 30 9.81 -8.17 -2.28
CA LEU A 30 9.34 -9.55 -2.19
C LEU A 30 9.61 -10.14 -0.81
N LYS A 31 10.78 -9.88 -0.24
CA LYS A 31 11.14 -10.35 1.10
C LYS A 31 10.29 -9.69 2.19
N GLN A 32 10.00 -8.40 2.05
CA GLN A 32 9.26 -7.63 3.05
C GLN A 32 7.77 -7.92 3.02
N VAL A 33 7.17 -8.08 1.86
CA VAL A 33 5.73 -8.15 1.66
C VAL A 33 5.25 -9.55 1.28
N GLY A 34 6.11 -10.35 0.68
CA GLY A 34 5.79 -11.71 0.23
C GLY A 34 5.33 -11.82 -1.22
N PHE A 35 5.08 -10.70 -1.88
CA PHE A 35 4.76 -10.59 -3.29
C PHE A 35 5.13 -9.20 -3.79
N ILE A 36 4.98 -8.94 -5.08
CA ILE A 36 5.28 -7.63 -5.66
C ILE A 36 3.98 -6.98 -6.11
N PRO A 37 3.42 -6.04 -5.32
CA PRO A 37 2.24 -5.28 -5.74
C PRO A 37 2.51 -4.51 -7.03
N ASN A 38 1.47 -4.29 -7.84
CA ASN A 38 1.59 -3.55 -9.09
C ASN A 38 2.20 -2.15 -8.91
N THR A 39 1.85 -1.47 -7.82
CA THR A 39 2.42 -0.16 -7.52
C THR A 39 3.93 -0.23 -7.29
N TYR A 40 4.43 -1.31 -6.70
CA TYR A 40 5.88 -1.49 -6.50
C TYR A 40 6.60 -1.73 -7.83
N ALA A 41 6.02 -2.52 -8.71
CA ALA A 41 6.56 -2.74 -10.05
C ALA A 41 6.66 -1.44 -10.84
N ASN A 42 5.68 -0.56 -10.69
CA ASN A 42 5.73 0.78 -11.30
C ASN A 42 6.81 1.67 -10.68
N MET A 43 6.89 1.70 -9.35
CA MET A 43 7.91 2.50 -8.65
C MET A 43 9.33 2.02 -8.93
N ALA A 44 9.52 0.73 -9.23
CA ALA A 44 10.83 0.15 -9.51
C ALA A 44 11.49 0.72 -10.77
N ASN A 45 10.75 1.43 -11.64
CA ASN A 45 11.34 2.19 -12.73
C ASN A 45 12.32 3.25 -12.21
N ALA A 46 12.10 3.74 -10.99
CA ALA A 46 13.05 4.58 -10.25
C ALA A 46 13.38 3.84 -8.94
N PRO A 47 14.41 2.98 -8.92
CA PRO A 47 14.67 2.10 -7.79
C PRO A 47 14.78 2.80 -6.44
N ALA A 48 15.36 4.00 -6.41
CA ALA A 48 15.47 4.78 -5.19
C ALA A 48 14.11 5.20 -4.62
N VAL A 49 13.11 5.42 -5.48
CA VAL A 49 11.75 5.76 -5.04
C VAL A 49 11.12 4.58 -4.31
N LEU A 50 11.21 3.39 -4.88
CA LEU A 50 10.68 2.18 -4.23
C LEU A 50 11.45 1.88 -2.93
N ASP A 51 12.77 2.03 -2.94
CA ASP A 51 13.59 1.78 -1.74
C ASP A 51 13.19 2.71 -0.59
N THR A 52 13.00 3.99 -0.88
CA THR A 52 12.53 4.99 0.09
C THR A 52 11.15 4.62 0.64
N TYR A 53 10.24 4.20 -0.25
CA TYR A 53 8.89 3.77 0.15
C TYR A 53 8.94 2.56 1.07
N LEU A 54 9.72 1.54 0.73
CA LEU A 54 9.86 0.32 1.53
C LEU A 54 10.42 0.63 2.92
N HIS A 55 11.40 1.51 3.00
CA HIS A 55 12.00 1.91 4.26
C HIS A 55 10.98 2.62 5.16
N GLY A 56 10.30 3.63 4.63
CA GLY A 56 9.27 4.36 5.38
C GLY A 56 8.08 3.48 5.79
N TYR A 57 7.65 2.62 4.89
CA TYR A 57 6.58 1.66 5.17
C TYR A 57 6.97 0.71 6.32
N GLY A 58 8.20 0.20 6.28
CA GLY A 58 8.72 -0.66 7.35
C GLY A 58 8.78 0.04 8.69
N LEU A 59 9.23 1.29 8.74
CA LEU A 59 9.25 2.09 9.96
C LEU A 59 7.84 2.28 10.52
N PHE A 60 6.88 2.62 9.66
CA PHE A 60 5.50 2.80 10.10
C PHE A 60 4.93 1.50 10.67
N ARG A 61 5.14 0.37 9.97
CA ARG A 61 4.63 -0.92 10.42
C ARG A 61 5.24 -1.39 11.74
N ASN A 62 6.54 -1.19 11.91
CA ASN A 62 7.28 -1.80 13.02
C ASN A 62 7.54 -0.86 14.18
N GLU A 63 7.55 0.45 13.96
CA GLU A 63 8.01 1.42 14.97
C GLU A 63 7.00 2.52 15.30
N SER A 64 5.85 2.55 14.65
CA SER A 64 4.83 3.59 14.94
C SER A 64 4.15 3.40 16.30
N GLY A 65 4.21 2.23 16.88
CA GLY A 65 3.48 1.92 18.10
C GLY A 65 2.00 1.59 17.90
N LEU A 66 1.49 1.72 16.68
CA LEU A 66 0.11 1.40 16.35
C LEU A 66 -0.05 -0.09 16.05
N LYS A 67 -1.19 -0.65 16.43
CA LYS A 67 -1.55 -2.02 16.08
C LYS A 67 -1.90 -2.12 14.60
N SER A 68 -1.80 -3.31 14.02
CA SER A 68 -2.07 -3.52 12.59
C SER A 68 -3.43 -2.97 12.15
N ALA A 69 -4.49 -3.19 12.93
CA ALA A 69 -5.81 -2.66 12.61
C ALA A 69 -5.84 -1.12 12.62
N GLU A 70 -5.18 -0.51 13.59
CA GLU A 70 -5.07 0.96 13.68
C GLU A 70 -4.28 1.53 12.50
N GLN A 71 -3.22 0.86 12.10
CA GLN A 71 -2.42 1.24 10.92
C GLN A 71 -3.28 1.24 9.65
N GLU A 72 -4.13 0.24 9.48
CA GLU A 72 -5.01 0.18 8.30
C GLU A 72 -6.06 1.30 8.31
N VAL A 73 -6.55 1.70 9.46
CA VAL A 73 -7.43 2.87 9.55
C VAL A 73 -6.70 4.12 9.06
N VAL A 74 -5.45 4.32 9.45
CA VAL A 74 -4.62 5.45 8.97
C VAL A 74 -4.45 5.39 7.45
N PHE A 75 -4.05 4.24 6.91
CA PHE A 75 -3.87 4.08 5.46
C PHE A 75 -5.16 4.36 4.69
N LEU A 76 -6.28 3.84 5.16
CA LEU A 76 -7.56 4.03 4.49
C LEU A 76 -8.04 5.49 4.56
N ALA A 77 -7.90 6.14 5.72
CA ALA A 77 -8.28 7.54 5.87
C ALA A 77 -7.47 8.44 4.91
N VAL A 78 -6.15 8.25 4.88
CA VAL A 78 -5.27 9.01 3.97
C VAL A 78 -5.61 8.71 2.50
N SER A 79 -5.86 7.44 2.17
CA SER A 79 -6.21 7.02 0.82
C SER A 79 -7.50 7.69 0.33
N GLN A 80 -8.49 7.83 1.21
CA GLN A 80 -9.75 8.49 0.86
C GLN A 80 -9.58 10.00 0.69
N VAL A 81 -8.84 10.64 1.58
CA VAL A 81 -8.56 12.09 1.46
C VAL A 81 -7.85 12.39 0.15
N ASN A 82 -6.96 11.50 -0.28
CA ASN A 82 -6.21 11.64 -1.53
C ASN A 82 -6.94 11.09 -2.77
N ASP A 83 -8.15 10.57 -2.59
CA ASP A 83 -8.93 9.92 -3.67
C ASP A 83 -8.12 8.84 -4.42
N CYS A 84 -7.32 8.08 -3.68
CA CYS A 84 -6.53 6.98 -4.25
C CYS A 84 -7.36 5.70 -4.25
N LYS A 85 -7.96 5.36 -5.39
CA LYS A 85 -8.81 4.17 -5.52
C LYS A 85 -8.04 2.87 -5.35
N TYR A 86 -6.85 2.80 -5.92
CA TYR A 86 -5.97 1.64 -5.75
C TYR A 86 -5.61 1.42 -4.28
N CYS A 87 -5.19 2.47 -3.60
CA CYS A 87 -4.80 2.41 -2.19
C CYS A 87 -5.98 1.99 -1.31
N THR A 88 -7.16 2.54 -1.57
CA THR A 88 -8.37 2.20 -0.84
C THR A 88 -8.73 0.73 -1.03
N ALA A 89 -8.66 0.21 -2.25
CA ALA A 89 -8.94 -1.19 -2.54
C ALA A 89 -7.93 -2.12 -1.86
N ALA A 90 -6.63 -1.84 -2.00
CA ALA A 90 -5.57 -2.66 -1.45
C ALA A 90 -5.63 -2.72 0.08
N HIS A 91 -5.75 -1.56 0.73
CA HIS A 91 -5.80 -1.52 2.20
C HIS A 91 -7.14 -1.97 2.78
N SER A 92 -8.23 -1.86 2.04
CA SER A 92 -9.51 -2.47 2.45
C SER A 92 -9.38 -4.00 2.55
N MET A 93 -8.71 -4.61 1.58
CA MET A 93 -8.47 -6.05 1.60
C MET A 93 -7.57 -6.46 2.78
N ILE A 94 -6.48 -5.73 3.01
CA ILE A 94 -5.58 -6.00 4.12
C ILE A 94 -6.30 -5.81 5.47
N ALA A 95 -7.08 -4.74 5.58
CA ALA A 95 -7.85 -4.45 6.79
C ALA A 95 -8.83 -5.57 7.13
N ASP A 96 -9.56 -6.05 6.13
CA ASP A 96 -10.57 -7.10 6.32
C ASP A 96 -9.93 -8.48 6.56
N LYS A 97 -8.97 -8.87 5.71
CA LYS A 97 -8.46 -10.25 5.66
C LYS A 97 -7.24 -10.51 6.53
N VAL A 98 -6.45 -9.50 6.83
CA VAL A 98 -5.18 -9.66 7.54
C VAL A 98 -5.21 -9.01 8.92
N SER A 99 -5.64 -7.76 9.00
CA SER A 99 -5.57 -6.97 10.24
C SER A 99 -6.81 -7.06 11.12
N GLY A 100 -7.91 -7.62 10.61
CA GLY A 100 -9.10 -7.84 11.39
C GLY A 100 -9.83 -6.56 11.82
N VAL A 101 -9.82 -5.53 10.98
CA VAL A 101 -10.61 -4.31 11.25
C VAL A 101 -12.10 -4.66 11.20
N PRO A 102 -12.89 -4.28 12.22
CA PRO A 102 -14.33 -4.57 12.22
C PRO A 102 -15.06 -4.02 11.00
N ALA A 103 -16.03 -4.76 10.49
CA ALA A 103 -16.77 -4.40 9.28
C ALA A 103 -17.50 -3.06 9.39
N ASP A 104 -18.00 -2.73 10.57
CA ASP A 104 -18.68 -1.44 10.82
C ASP A 104 -17.70 -0.26 10.77
N VAL A 105 -16.46 -0.46 11.21
CA VAL A 105 -15.39 0.55 11.09
C VAL A 105 -15.05 0.77 9.62
N LEU A 106 -14.87 -0.30 8.84
CA LEU A 106 -14.59 -0.20 7.41
C LEU A 106 -15.72 0.53 6.66
N LYS A 107 -16.97 0.21 7.00
CA LYS A 107 -18.13 0.87 6.41
C LYS A 107 -18.13 2.37 6.75
N ALA A 108 -17.86 2.73 8.01
CA ALA A 108 -17.81 4.12 8.45
C ALA A 108 -16.74 4.91 7.68
N ILE A 109 -15.56 4.32 7.48
CA ILE A 109 -14.49 4.96 6.70
C ILE A 109 -14.93 5.18 5.25
N ARG A 110 -15.53 4.18 4.60
CA ARG A 110 -16.01 4.29 3.22
C ARG A 110 -17.08 5.37 3.06
N GLU A 111 -17.93 5.53 4.04
CA GLU A 111 -19.06 6.49 4.02
C GLU A 111 -18.70 7.85 4.61
N HIS A 112 -17.44 8.06 5.02
CA HIS A 112 -16.99 9.28 5.70
C HIS A 112 -17.78 9.58 6.98
N GLY A 113 -18.31 8.56 7.62
CA GLY A 113 -19.08 8.66 8.85
C GLY A 113 -18.22 8.60 10.11
N PRO A 114 -18.81 8.81 11.27
CA PRO A 114 -18.09 8.66 12.54
C PRO A 114 -17.69 7.19 12.76
N ILE A 115 -16.46 6.99 13.20
CA ILE A 115 -15.96 5.65 13.50
C ILE A 115 -16.53 5.18 14.83
N PRO A 116 -17.17 3.99 14.89
CA PRO A 116 -17.83 3.51 16.10
C PRO A 116 -16.89 3.07 17.23
N ASP A 117 -15.59 2.89 16.93
CA ASP A 117 -14.58 2.54 17.93
C ASP A 117 -13.87 3.81 18.42
N PRO A 118 -13.81 4.06 19.73
CA PRO A 118 -13.17 5.28 20.27
C PRO A 118 -11.64 5.28 20.23
N ARG A 119 -11.00 4.19 19.84
CA ARG A 119 -9.53 4.08 19.77
C ARG A 119 -8.95 4.61 18.49
#